data_8dc8f32c50235cf78319a4f1cbad7e39
#
_entry.id   8dc8f32c50235cf78319a4f1cbad7e39
#
_cell.length_a   1.000
_cell.length_b   1.000
_cell.length_c   1.000
_cell.angle_alpha   90.00
_cell.angle_beta   90.00
_cell.angle_gamma   90.00
#
_symmetry.space_group_name_H-M   'P 1'
#
loop_
_entity.id
_entity.type
_entity.pdbx_description
1 polymer ?
#
loop_
_entity_poly.entity_id
_entity_poly.type
_entity_poly.pdbx_seq_one_letter_code
_entity_poly.pdbx_strand_id
1 'polypeptide(L)'
;MSARKATAYSAARIAARVAALGREISRACEGRRLDVVVTLDRGFIFAADLVRQISVPAVCHFVREDVRDVEHSGHARREILFGSHPDLKGRDVLVVDAVLESGVTQEVLLRRLGESRPRSIRLAVLRDKPAKRRV
;
A
#
# COMPACT_ATOMS: atom_id res chain seq x y z
N MET A 1 -30.62 22.20 11.02
CA MET A 1 -29.20 22.60 11.01
C MET A 1 -28.33 21.36 10.74
N SER A 2 -27.63 21.33 9.66
CA SER A 2 -26.65 20.29 9.38
C SER A 2 -25.42 20.54 10.27
N ALA A 3 -25.12 19.61 11.18
CA ALA A 3 -23.88 19.65 11.94
C ALA A 3 -22.68 19.56 10.96
N ARG A 4 -21.86 20.60 10.92
CA ARG A 4 -20.63 20.61 10.14
C ARG A 4 -19.70 19.54 10.68
N LYS A 5 -19.49 18.44 9.96
CA LYS A 5 -18.51 17.44 10.35
C LYS A 5 -17.14 18.09 10.44
N ALA A 6 -16.50 17.98 11.60
CA ALA A 6 -15.13 18.45 11.75
C ALA A 6 -14.20 17.64 10.82
N THR A 7 -13.30 18.33 10.12
CA THR A 7 -12.26 17.69 9.32
C THR A 7 -11.21 17.08 10.26
N ALA A 8 -11.02 15.75 10.22
CA ALA A 8 -10.04 15.07 11.05
C ALA A 8 -8.60 15.46 10.67
N TYR A 9 -8.34 15.65 9.36
CA TYR A 9 -7.04 16.02 8.81
C TYR A 9 -7.22 17.10 7.75
N SER A 10 -6.47 18.20 7.86
CA SER A 10 -6.46 19.23 6.83
C SER A 10 -5.64 18.78 5.60
N ALA A 11 -5.95 19.38 4.44
CA ALA A 11 -5.17 19.16 3.22
C ALA A 11 -3.68 19.51 3.42
N ALA A 12 -3.40 20.61 4.13
CA ALA A 12 -2.04 21.05 4.43
C ALA A 12 -1.30 20.04 5.31
N ARG A 13 -1.96 19.46 6.31
CA ARG A 13 -1.38 18.44 7.20
C ARG A 13 -1.07 17.16 6.43
N ILE A 14 -1.97 16.73 5.57
CA ILE A 14 -1.76 15.56 4.69
C ILE A 14 -0.57 15.80 3.76
N ALA A 15 -0.51 16.93 3.08
CA ALA A 15 0.58 17.27 2.18
C ALA A 15 1.94 17.29 2.89
N ALA A 16 2.01 17.88 4.09
CA ALA A 16 3.25 17.91 4.89
C ALA A 16 3.70 16.50 5.29
N ARG A 17 2.76 15.64 5.67
CA ARG A 17 3.07 14.25 6.05
C ARG A 17 3.51 13.41 4.85
N VAL A 18 2.89 13.58 3.71
CA VAL A 18 3.29 12.90 2.45
C VAL A 18 4.70 13.32 2.03
N ALA A 19 5.02 14.61 2.11
CA ALA A 19 6.37 15.10 1.82
C ALA A 19 7.41 14.53 2.80
N ALA A 20 7.10 14.47 4.09
CA ALA A 20 7.99 13.88 5.10
C ALA A 20 8.22 12.38 4.84
N LEU A 21 7.17 11.64 4.51
CA LEU A 21 7.24 10.22 4.18
C LEU A 21 8.08 9.97 2.93
N GLY A 22 7.92 10.80 1.89
CA GLY A 22 8.73 10.74 0.68
C GLY A 22 10.22 10.92 0.95
N ARG A 23 10.58 11.85 1.84
CA ARG A 23 11.97 12.04 2.27
C ARG A 23 12.51 10.84 3.04
N GLU A 24 11.73 10.29 3.94
CA GLU A 24 12.09 9.11 4.72
C GLU A 24 12.36 7.90 3.83
N ILE A 25 11.47 7.63 2.88
CA ILE A 25 11.62 6.55 1.90
C ILE A 25 12.85 6.77 1.02
N SER A 26 13.07 7.99 0.54
CA SER A 26 14.21 8.34 -0.30
C SER A 26 15.56 8.09 0.42
N ARG A 27 15.66 8.43 1.69
CA ARG A 27 16.84 8.15 2.51
C ARG A 27 17.05 6.64 2.69
N ALA A 28 15.99 5.89 2.96
CA ALA A 28 16.07 4.43 3.15
C ALA A 28 16.52 3.68 1.89
N CYS A 29 16.27 4.25 0.71
CA CYS A 29 16.57 3.65 -0.59
C CYS A 29 17.66 4.41 -1.37
N GLU A 30 18.43 5.26 -0.72
CA GLU A 30 19.47 6.06 -1.35
C GLU A 30 20.46 5.18 -2.13
N GLY A 31 20.77 5.59 -3.37
CA GLY A 31 21.66 4.86 -4.27
C GLY A 31 21.03 3.61 -4.91
N ARG A 32 19.74 3.36 -4.71
CA ARG A 32 19.03 2.21 -5.24
C ARG A 32 17.74 2.61 -5.96
N ARG A 33 17.28 1.73 -6.84
CA ARG A 33 15.96 1.85 -7.48
C ARG A 33 14.89 1.28 -6.56
N LEU A 34 13.77 1.98 -6.47
CA LEU A 34 12.60 1.55 -5.73
C LEU A 34 11.53 1.02 -6.69
N ASP A 35 10.98 -0.15 -6.40
CA ASP A 35 9.80 -0.67 -7.06
C ASP A 35 8.57 -0.39 -6.18
N VAL A 36 7.64 0.41 -6.67
CA VAL A 36 6.43 0.83 -5.95
C VAL A 36 5.26 -0.01 -6.45
N VAL A 37 4.62 -0.73 -5.56
CA VAL A 37 3.43 -1.53 -5.86
C VAL A 37 2.20 -0.80 -5.30
N VAL A 38 1.35 -0.34 -6.18
CA VAL A 38 0.17 0.47 -5.86
C VAL A 38 -1.09 -0.39 -5.92
N THR A 39 -1.87 -0.40 -4.85
CA THR A 39 -3.16 -1.08 -4.84
C THR A 39 -4.23 -0.21 -5.50
N LEU A 40 -4.85 -0.73 -6.54
CA LEU A 40 -5.95 -0.07 -7.23
C LEU A 40 -7.30 -0.51 -6.62
N ASP A 41 -8.32 0.34 -6.56
CA ASP A 41 -8.29 1.76 -6.99
C ASP A 41 -7.91 2.70 -5.85
N ARG A 42 -7.99 2.26 -4.61
CA ARG A 42 -7.91 3.07 -3.39
C ARG A 42 -6.57 3.76 -3.19
N GLY A 43 -5.48 3.10 -3.58
CA GLY A 43 -4.13 3.62 -3.36
C GLY A 43 -3.66 4.64 -4.39
N PHE A 44 -4.40 4.85 -5.49
CA PHE A 44 -3.92 5.59 -6.65
C PHE A 44 -3.57 7.04 -6.36
N ILE A 45 -4.48 7.81 -5.75
CA ILE A 45 -4.27 9.24 -5.48
C ILE A 45 -3.12 9.47 -4.51
N PHE A 46 -3.12 8.73 -3.41
CA PHE A 46 -2.03 8.80 -2.42
C PHE A 46 -0.68 8.40 -3.03
N ALA A 47 -0.64 7.33 -3.80
CA ALA A 47 0.58 6.89 -4.48
C ALA A 47 1.11 7.94 -5.45
N ALA A 48 0.23 8.58 -6.23
CA ALA A 48 0.62 9.64 -7.16
C ALA A 48 1.27 10.82 -6.42
N ASP A 49 0.72 11.24 -5.29
CA ASP A 49 1.29 12.31 -4.47
C ASP A 49 2.61 11.89 -3.82
N LEU A 50 2.67 10.67 -3.27
CA LEU A 50 3.86 10.17 -2.60
C LEU A 50 5.04 9.99 -3.56
N VAL A 51 4.81 9.39 -4.72
CA VAL A 51 5.88 9.12 -5.71
C VAL A 51 6.55 10.41 -6.16
N ARG A 52 5.82 11.51 -6.31
CA ARG A 52 6.40 12.82 -6.63
C ARG A 52 7.29 13.41 -5.54
N GLN A 53 7.22 12.88 -4.31
CA GLN A 53 8.07 13.28 -3.19
C GLN A 53 9.28 12.35 -2.99
N ILE A 54 9.40 11.31 -3.81
CA ILE A 54 10.50 10.35 -3.77
C ILE A 54 11.58 10.78 -4.76
N SER A 55 12.83 10.94 -4.29
CA SER A 55 13.94 11.43 -5.08
C SER A 55 14.82 10.32 -5.69
N VAL A 56 14.61 9.06 -5.30
CA VAL A 56 15.31 7.93 -5.94
C VAL A 56 14.56 7.47 -7.18
N PRO A 57 15.23 6.81 -8.17
CA PRO A 57 14.54 6.23 -9.30
C PRO A 57 13.46 5.24 -8.84
N ALA A 58 12.25 5.38 -9.35
CA ALA A 58 11.12 4.56 -8.97
C ALA A 58 10.37 4.02 -10.20
N VAL A 59 9.98 2.76 -10.13
CA VAL A 59 9.11 2.11 -11.11
C VAL A 59 7.82 1.73 -10.41
N CYS A 60 6.67 2.16 -10.96
CA CYS A 60 5.37 1.85 -10.39
C CYS A 60 4.75 0.64 -11.07
N HIS A 61 4.26 -0.28 -10.24
CA HIS A 61 3.46 -1.44 -10.62
C HIS A 61 2.08 -1.30 -9.99
N PHE A 62 1.04 -1.66 -10.73
CA PHE A 62 -0.33 -1.52 -10.27
C PHE A 62 -0.94 -2.90 -10.10
N VAL A 63 -1.50 -3.17 -8.93
CA VAL A 63 -2.18 -4.42 -8.61
C VAL A 63 -3.61 -4.14 -8.19
N ARG A 64 -4.52 -4.99 -8.64
CA ARG A 64 -5.93 -4.94 -8.26
C ARG A 64 -6.27 -6.19 -7.48
N GLU A 65 -6.87 -6.02 -6.32
CA GLU A 65 -7.43 -7.14 -5.56
C GLU A 65 -8.74 -7.61 -6.20
N ASP A 66 -8.93 -8.92 -6.23
CA ASP A 66 -10.19 -9.56 -6.57
C ASP A 66 -10.64 -10.40 -5.37
N VAL A 67 -11.77 -10.03 -4.78
CA VAL A 67 -12.33 -10.71 -3.62
C VAL A 67 -13.45 -11.63 -4.10
N ARG A 68 -13.28 -12.92 -3.88
CA ARG A 68 -14.27 -13.93 -4.25
C ARG A 68 -14.75 -14.70 -3.04
N ASP A 69 -16.05 -14.93 -2.98
CA ASP A 69 -16.63 -15.89 -2.04
C ASP A 69 -16.61 -17.26 -2.70
N VAL A 70 -15.85 -18.19 -2.13
CA VAL A 70 -15.69 -19.55 -2.64
C VAL A 70 -16.31 -20.51 -1.64
N GLU A 71 -17.23 -21.37 -2.10
CA GLU A 71 -17.71 -22.50 -1.32
C GLU A 71 -16.79 -23.70 -1.54
N HIS A 72 -16.22 -24.19 -0.45
CA HIS A 72 -15.50 -25.46 -0.45
C HIS A 72 -15.96 -26.33 0.69
N SER A 73 -16.44 -27.54 0.38
CA SER A 73 -16.89 -28.54 1.38
C SER A 73 -17.97 -28.01 2.33
N GLY A 74 -18.93 -27.19 1.83
CA GLY A 74 -20.02 -26.64 2.63
C GLY A 74 -19.67 -25.46 3.53
N HIS A 75 -18.45 -24.91 3.37
CA HIS A 75 -17.99 -23.75 4.11
C HIS A 75 -17.72 -22.59 3.15
N ALA A 76 -18.37 -21.44 3.39
CA ALA A 76 -18.10 -20.22 2.66
C ALA A 76 -16.74 -19.65 3.08
N ARG A 77 -15.87 -19.44 2.12
CA ARG A 77 -14.54 -18.87 2.31
C ARG A 77 -14.36 -17.67 1.40
N ARG A 78 -13.90 -16.56 1.97
CA ARG A 78 -13.51 -15.40 1.18
C ARG A 78 -12.05 -15.53 0.76
N GLU A 79 -11.82 -15.51 -0.54
CA GLU A 79 -10.47 -15.50 -1.10
C GLU A 79 -10.14 -14.12 -1.65
N ILE A 80 -8.93 -13.64 -1.33
CA ILE A 80 -8.37 -12.43 -1.88
C ILE A 80 -7.32 -12.85 -2.91
N LEU A 81 -7.59 -12.50 -4.16
CA LEU A 81 -6.73 -12.81 -5.28
C LEU A 81 -6.15 -11.50 -5.83
N PHE A 82 -4.87 -11.51 -6.04
CA PHE A 82 -4.23 -10.49 -6.87
C PHE A 82 -3.92 -11.15 -8.21
N GLY A 83 -4.17 -10.42 -9.30
CA GLY A 83 -3.86 -10.88 -10.65
C GLY A 83 -2.34 -11.11 -10.83
N SER A 84 -1.79 -10.76 -11.95
CA SER A 84 -0.34 -10.82 -12.15
C SER A 84 0.36 -9.86 -11.20
N HIS A 85 1.46 -10.30 -10.60
CA HIS A 85 2.35 -9.45 -9.82
C HIS A 85 3.74 -9.45 -10.47
N PRO A 86 4.50 -8.34 -10.34
CA PRO A 86 5.82 -8.22 -10.95
C PRO A 86 6.84 -9.16 -10.28
N ASP A 87 7.87 -9.53 -11.02
CA ASP A 87 9.05 -10.16 -10.43
C ASP A 87 9.91 -9.09 -9.75
N LEU A 88 10.00 -9.20 -8.43
CA LEU A 88 10.66 -8.22 -7.55
C LEU A 88 11.92 -8.78 -6.91
N LYS A 89 12.49 -9.85 -7.47
CA LYS A 89 13.69 -10.49 -6.91
C LYS A 89 14.84 -9.48 -6.72
N GLY A 90 15.33 -9.40 -5.49
CA GLY A 90 16.45 -8.53 -5.12
C GLY A 90 16.12 -7.03 -5.12
N ARG A 91 14.85 -6.65 -5.32
CA ARG A 91 14.42 -5.25 -5.35
C ARG A 91 14.05 -4.73 -3.97
N ASP A 92 14.21 -3.43 -3.79
CA ASP A 92 13.57 -2.71 -2.69
C ASP A 92 12.13 -2.37 -3.11
N VAL A 93 11.16 -2.82 -2.33
CA VAL A 93 9.74 -2.73 -2.67
C VAL A 93 9.01 -1.85 -1.66
N LEU A 94 8.20 -0.93 -2.17
CA LEU A 94 7.26 -0.14 -1.39
C LEU A 94 5.84 -0.47 -1.85
N VAL A 95 5.05 -1.05 -0.98
CA VAL A 95 3.61 -1.22 -1.21
C VAL A 95 2.88 0.02 -0.73
N VAL A 96 2.02 0.59 -1.55
CA VAL A 96 1.24 1.79 -1.24
C VAL A 96 -0.24 1.47 -1.27
N ASP A 97 -0.92 1.69 -0.16
CA ASP A 97 -2.37 1.57 -0.02
C ASP A 97 -2.92 2.79 0.74
N ALA A 98 -4.21 3.04 0.62
CA ALA A 98 -4.83 4.22 1.24
C ALA A 98 -5.03 4.05 2.74
N VAL A 99 -5.58 2.92 3.16
CA VAL A 99 -6.01 2.67 4.54
C VAL A 99 -5.58 1.29 5.00
N LEU A 100 -5.03 1.22 6.19
CA LEU A 100 -4.75 -0.03 6.88
C LEU A 100 -5.75 -0.18 8.04
N GLU A 101 -6.67 -1.11 7.90
CA GLU A 101 -7.66 -1.45 8.93
C GLU A 101 -7.32 -2.81 9.56
N SER A 102 -7.97 -3.89 9.13
CA SER A 102 -7.69 -5.25 9.66
C SER A 102 -6.28 -5.75 9.33
N GLY A 103 -5.72 -5.33 8.22
CA GLY A 103 -4.42 -5.76 7.72
C GLY A 103 -4.47 -7.04 6.88
N VAL A 104 -5.62 -7.71 6.78
CA VAL A 104 -5.75 -9.01 6.10
C VAL A 104 -5.39 -8.92 4.62
N THR A 105 -5.92 -7.93 3.90
CA THR A 105 -5.63 -7.73 2.47
C THR A 105 -4.14 -7.45 2.25
N GLN A 106 -3.57 -6.56 3.07
CA GLN A 106 -2.16 -6.20 2.98
C GLN A 106 -1.25 -7.39 3.29
N GLU A 107 -1.59 -8.20 4.28
CA GLU A 107 -0.84 -9.41 4.61
C GLU A 107 -0.81 -10.39 3.42
N VAL A 108 -1.94 -10.63 2.78
CA VAL A 108 -2.01 -11.50 1.60
C VAL A 108 -1.14 -10.96 0.46
N LEU A 109 -1.21 -9.65 0.19
CA LEU A 109 -0.39 -9.02 -0.84
C LEU A 109 1.11 -9.11 -0.52
N LEU A 110 1.50 -8.75 0.70
CA LEU A 110 2.90 -8.80 1.12
C LEU A 110 3.48 -10.21 1.04
N ARG A 111 2.70 -11.22 1.41
CA ARG A 111 3.09 -12.63 1.29
C ARG A 111 3.32 -13.02 -0.17
N ARG A 112 2.41 -12.65 -1.06
CA ARG A 112 2.53 -12.91 -2.51
C ARG A 112 3.76 -12.24 -3.12
N LEU A 113 3.97 -10.97 -2.81
CA LEU A 113 5.16 -10.26 -3.28
C LEU A 113 6.45 -10.83 -2.71
N GLY A 114 6.42 -11.33 -1.47
CA GLY A 114 7.55 -11.97 -0.81
C GLY A 114 8.01 -13.27 -1.47
N GLU A 115 7.14 -13.95 -2.24
CA GLU A 115 7.46 -15.17 -2.97
C GLU A 115 8.57 -14.96 -4.02
N SER A 116 8.68 -13.78 -4.60
CA SER A 116 9.75 -13.42 -5.54
C SER A 116 11.08 -13.03 -4.87
N ARG A 117 11.16 -13.09 -3.56
CA ARG A 117 12.36 -12.79 -2.74
C ARG A 117 12.93 -11.38 -2.98
N PRO A 118 12.16 -10.34 -2.74
CA PRO A 118 12.67 -8.97 -2.77
C PRO A 118 13.72 -8.77 -1.67
N ARG A 119 14.59 -7.78 -1.86
CA ARG A 119 15.57 -7.39 -0.85
C ARG A 119 14.92 -6.81 0.40
N SER A 120 13.89 -5.99 0.21
CA SER A 120 13.10 -5.40 1.27
C SER A 120 11.67 -5.15 0.81
N ILE A 121 10.72 -5.21 1.74
CA ILE A 121 9.34 -4.79 1.51
C ILE A 121 8.94 -3.84 2.63
N ARG A 122 8.39 -2.70 2.26
CA ARG A 122 7.79 -1.72 3.17
C ARG A 122 6.37 -1.45 2.74
N LEU A 123 5.54 -1.08 3.70
CA LEU A 123 4.15 -0.68 3.46
C LEU A 123 3.98 0.79 3.86
N ALA A 124 3.48 1.60 2.94
CA ALA A 124 3.06 2.97 3.19
C ALA A 124 1.54 3.08 3.07
N VAL A 125 0.92 3.68 4.07
CA VAL A 125 -0.52 3.94 4.08
C VAL A 125 -0.78 5.40 4.44
N LEU A 126 -1.84 5.96 3.87
CA LEU A 126 -2.26 7.31 4.19
C LEU A 126 -2.88 7.39 5.58
N ARG A 127 -3.66 6.39 5.95
CA ARG A 127 -4.33 6.30 7.25
C ARG A 127 -4.18 4.90 7.85
N ASP A 128 -3.68 4.86 9.07
CA ASP A 128 -3.64 3.65 9.88
C ASP A 128 -4.78 3.68 10.93
N LYS A 129 -5.48 2.56 11.05
CA LYS A 129 -6.55 2.36 12.03
C LYS A 129 -6.22 1.14 12.91
N PRO A 130 -5.27 1.28 13.85
CA PRO A 130 -4.77 0.15 14.64
C PRO A 130 -5.85 -0.54 15.49
N ALA A 131 -6.89 0.18 15.91
CA ALA A 131 -8.01 -0.39 16.66
C ALA A 131 -8.81 -1.46 15.89
N LYS A 132 -8.70 -1.48 14.56
CA LYS A 132 -9.36 -2.45 13.68
C LYS A 132 -8.44 -3.59 13.23
N ARG A 133 -7.20 -3.62 13.72
CA ARG A 133 -6.19 -4.60 13.31
C ARG A 133 -6.57 -6.02 13.72
N ARG A 134 -6.34 -7.00 12.82
CA ARG A 134 -6.56 -8.43 13.05
C ARG A 134 -5.30 -9.28 12.83
N VAL A 135 -4.32 -8.72 12.10
CA VAL A 135 -3.03 -9.38 11.81
C VAL A 135 -1.87 -8.42 12.03
#